data_5372275a2aed521ad3503281fde0fae5
#
_entry.id   5372275a2aed521ad3503281fde0fae5
#
_cell.length_a   1.000
_cell.length_b   1.000
_cell.length_c   1.000
_cell.angle_alpha   90.00
_cell.angle_beta   90.00
_cell.angle_gamma   90.00
#
_symmetry.space_group_name_H-M   'P 1'
#
loop_
_entity.id
_entity.type
_entity.pdbx_description
1 polymer ?
#
loop_
_entity_poly.entity_id
_entity_poly.type
_entity_poly.pdbx_seq_one_letter_code
_entity_poly.pdbx_strand_id
1 'polypeptide(L)'
;MKRILISAVLIAGSVFLNGQSVKKTGANCELGIKINTHFSKAAALDSVMQSYSPAFLPGSAIALYSEAEGWWASAQGYADLEKKIPMRNCHLQYIQSISKMYIAVEILQLKEQGKIELDQPMTEYLPLRYSKYIKGAEKITVRMLLNHTSGVAEYNTNASFISQVILHPLNNFSSEDCLKSIDGAEPQFLPGAKYLYTNTNYLLLSLIGDAITGDHAAFIKKNIFDRLGLNNSYYGKGHEYLKSLYLPESYWDVLNIGKPVNITPFQQVTVVSSKGDDGIVCTTTDAVKFLKGLMEGKLLNAESLKEMMTFVKDEKGNNRYGMGLIYFDLGGIPAYGHGGGGVGSGCGLLYIPSHKIYLFISTNLGVFVESNLSRKADDLRNAILLTLLQ
;
A
#
# COMPACT_ATOMS: atom_id res chain seq x y z
N MET A 1 -12.91 17.26 -6.24
CA MET A 1 -12.19 16.94 -5.00
C MET A 1 -12.03 18.23 -4.20
N LYS A 2 -12.71 18.35 -3.07
CA LYS A 2 -12.55 19.51 -2.18
C LYS A 2 -11.17 19.39 -1.51
N ARG A 3 -10.32 20.40 -1.71
CA ARG A 3 -9.03 20.53 -1.05
C ARG A 3 -9.26 20.73 0.44
N ILE A 4 -8.88 19.76 1.26
CA ILE A 4 -8.79 19.96 2.69
C ILE A 4 -7.43 20.61 2.92
N LEU A 5 -7.43 21.94 3.15
CA LEU A 5 -6.29 22.65 3.69
C LEU A 5 -6.18 22.25 5.17
N ILE A 6 -5.32 21.29 5.47
CA ILE A 6 -4.88 21.03 6.83
C ILE A 6 -3.79 22.08 7.11
N SER A 7 -4.14 23.15 7.84
CA SER A 7 -3.16 24.08 8.37
C SER A 7 -2.24 23.31 9.32
N ALA A 8 -0.98 23.16 8.95
CA ALA A 8 0.02 22.48 9.73
C ALA A 8 0.23 23.24 11.06
N VAL A 9 -0.20 22.62 12.14
CA VAL A 9 0.19 23.07 13.49
C VAL A 9 1.62 22.63 13.71
N LEU A 10 2.50 23.59 13.89
CA LEU A 10 3.91 23.43 14.22
C LEU A 10 4.07 22.56 15.48
N ILE A 11 4.52 21.32 15.30
CA ILE A 11 5.12 20.54 16.39
C ILE A 11 6.64 20.68 16.22
N ALA A 12 7.18 21.82 16.64
CA ALA A 12 8.59 21.97 16.92
C ALA A 12 8.82 21.57 18.40
N GLY A 13 8.69 20.29 18.65
CA GLY A 13 9.15 19.68 19.89
C GLY A 13 10.33 18.78 19.56
N SER A 14 11.56 19.22 19.88
CA SER A 14 12.74 18.38 19.89
C SER A 14 12.57 17.30 20.95
N VAL A 15 11.93 16.20 20.60
CA VAL A 15 11.88 15.00 21.42
C VAL A 15 13.19 14.26 21.19
N PHE A 16 14.17 14.51 22.04
CA PHE A 16 15.31 13.62 22.21
C PHE A 16 14.79 12.32 22.83
N LEU A 17 14.40 11.39 21.98
CA LEU A 17 14.16 10.01 22.40
C LEU A 17 15.53 9.35 22.58
N ASN A 18 15.88 9.05 23.83
CA ASN A 18 16.88 8.03 24.18
C ASN A 18 16.34 6.67 23.70
N GLY A 19 16.39 6.43 22.40
CA GLY A 19 16.09 5.15 21.80
C GLY A 19 17.21 4.19 22.17
N GLN A 20 16.93 3.18 22.97
CA GLN A 20 17.80 2.01 23.05
C GLN A 20 18.03 1.52 21.62
N SER A 21 19.28 1.56 21.16
CA SER A 21 19.66 1.08 19.83
C SER A 21 19.38 -0.42 19.76
N VAL A 22 18.29 -0.79 19.15
CA VAL A 22 18.01 -2.19 18.81
C VAL A 22 19.13 -2.61 17.84
N LYS A 23 19.95 -3.60 18.22
CA LYS A 23 20.94 -4.16 17.32
C LYS A 23 20.23 -4.69 16.08
N LYS A 24 20.36 -3.98 14.95
CA LYS A 24 19.84 -4.43 13.66
C LYS A 24 20.66 -5.64 13.22
N THR A 25 19.97 -6.73 12.88
CA THR A 25 20.60 -7.95 12.36
C THR A 25 20.61 -7.91 10.84
N GLY A 26 21.76 -8.16 10.21
CA GLY A 26 21.89 -8.22 8.75
C GLY A 26 21.49 -9.59 8.23
N ALA A 27 20.41 -9.66 7.46
CA ALA A 27 20.30 -10.70 6.42
C ALA A 27 21.13 -10.27 5.21
N ASN A 28 21.57 -11.23 4.37
CA ASN A 28 22.25 -10.89 3.12
C ASN A 28 21.34 -10.07 2.22
N CYS A 29 21.91 -9.10 1.48
CA CYS A 29 21.18 -8.28 0.52
C CYS A 29 20.85 -9.09 -0.76
N GLU A 30 20.12 -10.19 -0.59
CA GLU A 30 19.78 -11.10 -1.68
C GLU A 30 18.33 -10.89 -2.10
N LEU A 31 18.12 -10.70 -3.40
CA LEU A 31 16.79 -10.50 -3.98
C LEU A 31 16.05 -11.82 -4.25
N GLY A 32 16.76 -12.96 -4.17
CA GLY A 32 16.21 -14.28 -4.50
C GLY A 32 15.73 -14.42 -5.95
N ILE A 33 16.32 -13.64 -6.85
CA ILE A 33 16.05 -13.64 -8.30
C ILE A 33 17.36 -13.48 -9.08
N LYS A 34 17.36 -13.93 -10.34
CA LYS A 34 18.46 -13.68 -11.27
C LYS A 34 18.20 -12.39 -12.05
N ILE A 35 18.99 -11.36 -11.77
CA ILE A 35 18.93 -10.09 -12.49
C ILE A 35 19.52 -10.23 -13.90
N ASN A 36 18.83 -9.72 -14.90
CA ASN A 36 19.35 -9.54 -16.25
C ASN A 36 20.21 -8.27 -16.30
N THR A 37 21.53 -8.43 -16.36
CA THR A 37 22.48 -7.31 -16.46
C THR A 37 22.49 -6.64 -17.85
N HIS A 38 21.83 -7.24 -18.84
CA HIS A 38 21.70 -6.73 -20.21
C HIS A 38 20.27 -6.32 -20.55
N PHE A 39 19.46 -5.95 -19.53
CA PHE A 39 18.11 -5.45 -19.74
C PHE A 39 18.15 -4.22 -20.64
N SER A 40 17.42 -4.25 -21.75
CA SER A 40 17.59 -3.30 -22.87
C SER A 40 17.41 -1.82 -22.48
N LYS A 41 16.51 -1.55 -21.53
CA LYS A 41 16.21 -0.19 -21.05
C LYS A 41 16.92 0.17 -19.74
N ALA A 42 17.83 -0.67 -19.23
CA ALA A 42 18.49 -0.47 -17.93
C ALA A 42 19.13 0.93 -17.82
N ALA A 43 19.97 1.32 -18.79
CA ALA A 43 20.69 2.60 -18.75
C ALA A 43 19.73 3.80 -18.77
N ALA A 44 18.66 3.74 -19.56
CA ALA A 44 17.67 4.82 -19.63
C ALA A 44 16.89 4.95 -18.32
N LEU A 45 16.45 3.82 -17.75
CA LEU A 45 15.74 3.78 -16.46
C LEU A 45 16.62 4.26 -15.31
N ASP A 46 17.90 3.84 -15.26
CA ASP A 46 18.86 4.33 -14.26
C ASP A 46 19.10 5.83 -14.38
N SER A 47 19.24 6.35 -15.60
CA SER A 47 19.37 7.79 -15.86
C SER A 47 18.16 8.58 -15.35
N VAL A 48 16.95 8.08 -15.60
CA VAL A 48 15.71 8.69 -15.07
C VAL A 48 15.75 8.68 -13.55
N MET A 49 16.01 7.54 -12.91
CA MET A 49 16.05 7.47 -11.45
C MET A 49 17.10 8.41 -10.83
N GLN A 50 18.29 8.50 -11.42
CA GLN A 50 19.37 9.39 -10.96
C GLN A 50 18.99 10.88 -11.06
N SER A 51 18.18 11.26 -12.04
CA SER A 51 17.73 12.64 -12.20
C SER A 51 16.77 13.11 -11.09
N TYR A 52 16.13 12.17 -10.39
CA TYR A 52 15.22 12.45 -9.27
C TYR A 52 15.83 12.19 -7.89
N SER A 53 16.66 11.15 -7.75
CA SER A 53 17.25 10.73 -6.47
C SER A 53 18.78 10.82 -6.50
N PRO A 54 19.44 11.54 -5.58
CA PRO A 54 18.88 12.20 -4.40
C PRO A 54 18.50 13.68 -4.59
N ALA A 55 18.43 14.20 -5.81
CA ALA A 55 18.23 15.62 -6.06
C ALA A 55 16.91 16.16 -5.48
N PHE A 56 15.83 15.38 -5.54
CA PHE A 56 14.50 15.75 -5.06
C PHE A 56 13.93 14.71 -4.08
N LEU A 57 14.20 13.42 -4.31
CA LEU A 57 13.71 12.32 -3.49
C LEU A 57 14.85 11.76 -2.67
N PRO A 58 14.66 11.47 -1.36
CA PRO A 58 15.71 10.90 -0.52
C PRO A 58 16.31 9.64 -1.14
N GLY A 59 15.47 8.68 -1.51
CA GLY A 59 15.83 7.48 -2.20
C GLY A 59 14.67 6.90 -2.98
N SER A 60 14.97 6.11 -3.99
CA SER A 60 14.01 5.36 -4.79
C SER A 60 14.52 3.96 -5.09
N ALA A 61 13.60 3.01 -5.23
CA ALA A 61 13.90 1.62 -5.57
C ALA A 61 12.86 1.09 -6.56
N ILE A 62 13.31 0.26 -7.50
CA ILE A 62 12.48 -0.31 -8.56
C ILE A 62 12.81 -1.79 -8.74
N ALA A 63 11.80 -2.59 -9.00
CA ALA A 63 11.95 -3.91 -9.60
C ALA A 63 10.98 -4.05 -10.75
N LEU A 64 11.41 -4.73 -11.79
CA LEU A 64 10.66 -4.98 -12.99
C LEU A 64 10.87 -6.43 -13.42
N TYR A 65 9.79 -7.06 -13.89
CA TYR A 65 9.84 -8.32 -14.62
C TYR A 65 9.18 -8.14 -15.98
N SER A 66 9.93 -8.49 -17.04
CA SER A 66 9.44 -8.59 -18.40
C SER A 66 9.44 -10.05 -18.82
N GLU A 67 8.37 -10.52 -19.49
CA GLU A 67 8.38 -11.89 -20.03
C GLU A 67 9.48 -12.09 -21.08
N ALA A 68 9.85 -11.03 -21.81
CA ALA A 68 10.87 -11.09 -22.86
C ALA A 68 12.30 -11.10 -22.29
N GLU A 69 12.57 -10.32 -21.24
CA GLU A 69 13.93 -10.06 -20.79
C GLU A 69 14.22 -10.53 -19.36
N GLY A 70 13.20 -10.98 -18.62
CA GLY A 70 13.34 -11.40 -17.22
C GLY A 70 13.39 -10.23 -16.24
N TRP A 71 14.15 -10.38 -15.16
CA TRP A 71 14.17 -9.44 -14.03
C TRP A 71 15.23 -8.35 -14.21
N TRP A 72 14.82 -7.14 -13.89
CA TRP A 72 15.71 -6.00 -13.66
C TRP A 72 15.32 -5.27 -12.39
N ALA A 73 16.31 -4.72 -11.67
CA ALA A 73 16.08 -3.94 -10.47
C ALA A 73 17.20 -2.92 -10.27
N SER A 74 16.83 -1.73 -9.77
CA SER A 74 17.77 -0.65 -9.47
C SER A 74 17.33 0.12 -8.22
N ALA A 75 18.26 0.86 -7.63
CA ALA A 75 17.99 1.77 -6.53
C ALA A 75 18.94 2.98 -6.60
N GLN A 76 18.42 4.15 -6.26
CA GLN A 76 19.14 5.42 -6.31
C GLN A 76 18.90 6.24 -5.05
N GLY A 77 19.85 7.14 -4.72
CA GLY A 77 19.76 7.99 -3.54
C GLY A 77 20.07 7.25 -2.25
N TYR A 78 19.42 7.64 -1.16
CA TYR A 78 19.76 7.22 0.19
C TYR A 78 18.59 6.55 0.92
N ALA A 79 18.89 5.46 1.62
CA ALA A 79 18.02 4.86 2.61
C ALA A 79 18.01 5.67 3.93
N ASP A 80 19.11 6.36 4.21
CA ASP A 80 19.28 7.28 5.35
C ASP A 80 20.06 8.49 4.86
N LEU A 81 19.40 9.66 4.76
CA LEU A 81 19.99 10.91 4.28
C LEU A 81 21.05 11.43 5.22
N GLU A 82 20.80 11.36 6.54
CA GLU A 82 21.66 11.91 7.57
C GLU A 82 22.98 11.14 7.64
N LYS A 83 22.91 9.79 7.57
CA LYS A 83 24.08 8.92 7.59
C LYS A 83 24.64 8.61 6.19
N LYS A 84 24.00 9.14 5.14
CA LYS A 84 24.36 8.88 3.74
C LYS A 84 24.43 7.38 3.41
N ILE A 85 23.53 6.57 3.98
CA ILE A 85 23.45 5.14 3.67
C ILE A 85 22.76 5.00 2.31
N PRO A 86 23.44 4.43 1.28
CA PRO A 86 22.82 4.31 -0.04
C PRO A 86 21.59 3.42 -0.02
N MET A 87 20.55 3.78 -0.79
CA MET A 87 19.43 2.88 -1.10
C MET A 87 19.94 1.70 -1.92
N ARG A 88 19.45 0.51 -1.64
CA ARG A 88 19.78 -0.73 -2.35
C ARG A 88 18.50 -1.47 -2.71
N ASN A 89 18.55 -2.33 -3.72
CA ASN A 89 17.40 -3.10 -4.20
C ASN A 89 16.79 -4.03 -3.14
N CYS A 90 17.55 -4.44 -2.14
CA CYS A 90 17.12 -5.30 -1.05
C CYS A 90 16.50 -4.53 0.13
N HIS A 91 16.46 -3.19 0.10
CA HIS A 91 15.77 -2.45 1.14
C HIS A 91 14.27 -2.76 1.10
N LEU A 92 13.72 -2.93 2.29
CA LEU A 92 12.29 -3.10 2.48
C LEU A 92 11.55 -1.80 2.11
N GLN A 93 10.35 -1.93 1.61
CA GLN A 93 9.50 -0.81 1.23
C GLN A 93 8.18 -0.91 1.98
N TYR A 94 7.70 0.21 2.51
CA TYR A 94 6.33 0.33 2.98
C TYR A 94 5.42 0.44 1.77
N ILE A 95 4.64 -0.62 1.47
CA ILE A 95 3.85 -0.68 0.24
C ILE A 95 2.49 0.00 0.36
N GLN A 96 2.19 0.51 1.56
CA GLN A 96 1.00 1.31 1.82
C GLN A 96 -0.28 0.62 1.30
N SER A 97 -1.18 1.35 0.66
CA SER A 97 -2.46 0.83 0.14
C SER A 97 -2.36 -0.31 -0.88
N ILE A 98 -1.17 -0.65 -1.38
CA ILE A 98 -0.98 -1.89 -2.16
C ILE A 98 -1.33 -3.11 -1.31
N SER A 99 -1.25 -3.00 0.02
CA SER A 99 -1.69 -4.02 0.99
C SER A 99 -3.12 -4.48 0.72
N LYS A 100 -4.00 -3.60 0.24
CA LYS A 100 -5.39 -3.91 -0.10
C LYS A 100 -5.54 -5.04 -1.11
N MET A 101 -4.59 -5.18 -2.03
CA MET A 101 -4.59 -6.28 -2.99
C MET A 101 -4.47 -7.64 -2.29
N TYR A 102 -3.64 -7.73 -1.25
CA TYR A 102 -3.44 -8.96 -0.48
C TYR A 102 -4.67 -9.31 0.35
N ILE A 103 -5.31 -8.30 0.95
CA ILE A 103 -6.58 -8.48 1.68
C ILE A 103 -7.69 -8.94 0.73
N ALA A 104 -7.80 -8.35 -0.47
CA ALA A 104 -8.77 -8.79 -1.47
C ALA A 104 -8.54 -10.24 -1.89
N VAL A 105 -7.28 -10.66 -2.08
CA VAL A 105 -6.93 -12.06 -2.37
C VAL A 105 -7.32 -12.97 -1.21
N GLU A 106 -7.06 -12.59 0.05
CA GLU A 106 -7.49 -13.33 1.23
C GLU A 106 -9.01 -13.57 1.22
N ILE A 107 -9.79 -12.50 1.06
CA ILE A 107 -11.27 -12.60 1.07
C ILE A 107 -11.77 -13.47 -0.08
N LEU A 108 -11.17 -13.36 -1.27
CA LEU A 108 -11.54 -14.20 -2.41
C LEU A 108 -11.13 -15.67 -2.21
N GLN A 109 -10.00 -15.95 -1.55
CA GLN A 109 -9.63 -17.32 -1.15
C GLN A 109 -10.60 -17.88 -0.11
N LEU A 110 -11.09 -17.07 0.81
CA LEU A 110 -12.14 -17.49 1.77
C LEU A 110 -13.48 -17.75 1.07
N LYS A 111 -13.82 -16.96 0.01
CA LYS A 111 -14.95 -17.24 -0.87
C LYS A 111 -14.78 -18.59 -1.58
N GLU A 112 -13.61 -18.87 -2.16
CA GLU A 112 -13.32 -20.16 -2.83
C GLU A 112 -13.44 -21.36 -1.87
N GLN A 113 -13.20 -21.13 -0.56
CA GLN A 113 -13.38 -22.13 0.50
C GLN A 113 -14.83 -22.24 1.01
N GLY A 114 -15.77 -21.47 0.46
CA GLY A 114 -17.17 -21.44 0.90
C GLY A 114 -17.38 -20.83 2.29
N LYS A 115 -16.43 -20.02 2.78
CA LYS A 115 -16.50 -19.39 4.10
C LYS A 115 -17.08 -17.98 4.07
N ILE A 116 -17.12 -17.36 2.90
CA ILE A 116 -17.68 -16.04 2.65
C ILE A 116 -18.51 -16.06 1.36
N GLU A 117 -19.67 -15.43 1.40
CA GLU A 117 -20.48 -15.08 0.26
C GLU A 117 -20.40 -13.55 0.07
N LEU A 118 -19.89 -13.09 -1.09
CA LEU A 118 -19.59 -11.68 -1.29
C LEU A 118 -20.81 -10.76 -1.24
N ASP A 119 -21.97 -11.26 -1.61
CA ASP A 119 -23.22 -10.50 -1.69
C ASP A 119 -24.06 -10.56 -0.41
N GLN A 120 -23.60 -11.28 0.62
CA GLN A 120 -24.18 -11.24 1.94
C GLN A 120 -23.77 -9.97 2.69
N PRO A 121 -24.61 -9.45 3.61
CA PRO A 121 -24.26 -8.37 4.49
C PRO A 121 -22.96 -8.64 5.26
N MET A 122 -22.10 -7.64 5.41
CA MET A 122 -20.87 -7.77 6.18
C MET A 122 -21.12 -8.18 7.65
N THR A 123 -22.30 -7.91 8.18
CA THR A 123 -22.70 -8.23 9.55
C THR A 123 -22.83 -9.74 9.80
N GLU A 124 -22.95 -10.56 8.75
CA GLU A 124 -22.90 -12.01 8.88
C GLU A 124 -21.51 -12.51 9.30
N TYR A 125 -20.46 -11.72 9.03
CA TYR A 125 -19.07 -12.10 9.26
C TYR A 125 -18.36 -11.19 10.27
N LEU A 126 -18.75 -9.91 10.32
CA LEU A 126 -18.13 -8.92 11.18
C LEU A 126 -18.74 -8.95 12.58
N PRO A 127 -17.95 -9.17 13.65
CA PRO A 127 -18.47 -9.17 15.02
C PRO A 127 -19.21 -7.88 15.39
N LEU A 128 -20.32 -8.02 16.15
CA LEU A 128 -21.19 -6.89 16.56
C LEU A 128 -20.38 -5.78 17.27
N ARG A 129 -19.33 -6.13 18.02
CA ARG A 129 -18.47 -5.14 18.70
C ARG A 129 -17.86 -4.11 17.74
N TYR A 130 -17.75 -4.44 16.44
CA TYR A 130 -17.24 -3.54 15.40
C TYR A 130 -18.36 -2.98 14.52
N SER A 131 -19.31 -3.81 14.10
CA SER A 131 -20.39 -3.37 13.20
C SER A 131 -21.29 -2.31 13.82
N LYS A 132 -21.37 -2.25 15.15
CA LYS A 132 -22.14 -1.23 15.90
C LYS A 132 -21.70 0.21 15.61
N TYR A 133 -20.44 0.43 15.19
CA TYR A 133 -19.92 1.76 14.84
C TYR A 133 -20.29 2.21 13.43
N ILE A 134 -20.89 1.31 12.63
CA ILE A 134 -21.18 1.55 11.21
C ILE A 134 -22.68 1.69 11.02
N LYS A 135 -23.14 2.90 10.73
CA LYS A 135 -24.55 3.16 10.45
C LYS A 135 -24.97 2.45 9.16
N GLY A 136 -26.02 1.62 9.23
CA GLY A 136 -26.53 0.85 8.09
C GLY A 136 -25.66 -0.36 7.70
N ALA A 137 -24.87 -0.88 8.65
CA ALA A 137 -23.96 -2.02 8.45
C ALA A 137 -24.66 -3.22 7.79
N GLU A 138 -25.93 -3.47 8.13
CA GLU A 138 -26.74 -4.57 7.61
C GLU A 138 -27.09 -4.46 6.11
N LYS A 139 -26.84 -3.29 5.49
CA LYS A 139 -27.06 -3.04 4.06
C LYS A 139 -25.77 -3.07 3.23
N ILE A 140 -24.64 -3.19 3.90
CA ILE A 140 -23.31 -3.19 3.26
C ILE A 140 -22.88 -4.63 3.06
N THR A 141 -22.65 -5.05 1.80
CA THR A 141 -22.15 -6.38 1.49
C THR A 141 -20.61 -6.42 1.50
N VAL A 142 -20.04 -7.62 1.60
CA VAL A 142 -18.58 -7.82 1.49
C VAL A 142 -18.05 -7.32 0.15
N ARG A 143 -18.79 -7.53 -0.94
CA ARG A 143 -18.47 -7.00 -2.28
C ARG A 143 -18.36 -5.47 -2.29
N MET A 144 -19.28 -4.78 -1.62
CA MET A 144 -19.27 -3.30 -1.55
C MET A 144 -18.05 -2.79 -0.78
N LEU A 145 -17.54 -3.52 0.21
CA LEU A 145 -16.27 -3.20 0.87
C LEU A 145 -15.08 -3.39 -0.09
N LEU A 146 -15.03 -4.53 -0.80
CA LEU A 146 -13.93 -4.86 -1.72
C LEU A 146 -13.78 -3.86 -2.86
N ASN A 147 -14.88 -3.33 -3.40
CA ASN A 147 -14.87 -2.45 -4.57
C ASN A 147 -15.17 -0.98 -4.26
N HIS A 148 -15.19 -0.60 -2.97
CA HIS A 148 -15.41 0.77 -2.51
C HIS A 148 -16.78 1.39 -2.90
N THR A 149 -17.83 0.58 -2.90
CA THR A 149 -19.20 1.05 -3.11
C THR A 149 -20.08 1.02 -1.85
N SER A 150 -19.48 0.81 -0.67
CA SER A 150 -20.20 0.68 0.61
C SER A 150 -20.85 1.97 1.11
N GLY A 151 -20.27 3.13 0.80
CA GLY A 151 -20.65 4.41 1.36
C GLY A 151 -20.25 4.62 2.83
N VAL A 152 -19.49 3.71 3.46
CA VAL A 152 -19.04 3.84 4.84
C VAL A 152 -18.21 5.10 5.05
N ALA A 153 -18.31 5.74 6.21
CA ALA A 153 -17.52 6.92 6.56
C ALA A 153 -16.01 6.59 6.61
N GLU A 154 -15.17 7.55 6.21
CA GLU A 154 -13.71 7.40 6.21
C GLU A 154 -13.12 7.77 7.58
N TYR A 155 -12.40 6.84 8.22
CA TYR A 155 -11.84 7.07 9.55
C TYR A 155 -10.60 7.98 9.50
N ASN A 156 -9.70 7.81 8.53
CA ASN A 156 -8.40 8.48 8.53
C ASN A 156 -8.44 9.96 8.11
N THR A 157 -9.56 10.44 7.60
CA THR A 157 -9.84 11.86 7.38
C THR A 157 -10.84 12.44 8.37
N ASN A 158 -11.30 11.63 9.34
CA ASN A 158 -12.20 12.09 10.39
C ASN A 158 -11.46 13.02 11.35
N ALA A 159 -12.05 14.17 11.68
CA ALA A 159 -11.42 15.18 12.54
C ALA A 159 -11.06 14.66 13.94
N SER A 160 -11.88 13.77 14.51
CA SER A 160 -11.60 13.14 15.80
C SER A 160 -10.35 12.27 15.74
N PHE A 161 -10.23 11.40 14.71
CA PHE A 161 -9.06 10.56 14.52
C PHE A 161 -7.79 11.38 14.26
N ILE A 162 -7.87 12.37 13.35
CA ILE A 162 -6.74 13.27 13.05
C ILE A 162 -6.26 13.99 14.31
N SER A 163 -7.19 14.47 15.16
CA SER A 163 -6.83 15.12 16.43
C SER A 163 -6.08 14.17 17.36
N GLN A 164 -6.50 12.90 17.45
CA GLN A 164 -5.79 11.91 18.27
C GLN A 164 -4.38 11.63 17.72
N VAL A 165 -4.23 11.52 16.40
CA VAL A 165 -2.92 11.30 15.76
C VAL A 165 -1.99 12.51 15.98
N ILE A 166 -2.50 13.73 15.90
CA ILE A 166 -1.70 14.95 16.12
C ILE A 166 -1.28 15.06 17.59
N LEU A 167 -2.18 14.79 18.52
CA LEU A 167 -1.89 14.88 19.96
C LEU A 167 -0.98 13.74 20.45
N HIS A 168 -1.06 12.58 19.80
CA HIS A 168 -0.34 11.37 20.18
C HIS A 168 0.31 10.67 18.98
N PRO A 169 1.25 11.33 18.28
CA PRO A 169 1.78 10.87 16.99
C PRO A 169 2.56 9.54 17.06
N LEU A 170 2.95 9.12 18.24
CA LEU A 170 3.68 7.86 18.47
C LEU A 170 2.83 6.78 19.16
N ASN A 171 1.51 6.99 19.28
CA ASN A 171 0.61 5.97 19.80
C ASN A 171 0.18 5.00 18.70
N ASN A 172 0.13 3.72 19.06
CA ASN A 172 -0.53 2.72 18.24
C ASN A 172 -2.06 2.84 18.41
N PHE A 173 -2.77 2.99 17.31
CA PHE A 173 -4.23 2.98 17.29
C PHE A 173 -4.73 1.60 16.88
N SER A 174 -5.64 1.04 17.67
CA SER A 174 -6.29 -0.22 17.33
C SER A 174 -7.33 -0.02 16.23
N SER A 175 -7.72 -1.11 15.56
CA SER A 175 -8.84 -1.07 14.62
C SER A 175 -10.12 -0.54 15.27
N GLU A 176 -10.33 -0.82 16.55
CA GLU A 176 -11.49 -0.31 17.29
C GLU A 176 -11.39 1.21 17.52
N ASP A 177 -10.21 1.77 17.78
CA ASP A 177 -10.03 3.22 17.93
C ASP A 177 -10.34 3.94 16.60
N CYS A 178 -9.92 3.35 15.47
CA CYS A 178 -10.26 3.86 14.15
C CYS A 178 -11.80 3.87 13.95
N LEU A 179 -12.49 2.76 14.26
CA LEU A 179 -13.94 2.66 14.09
C LEU A 179 -14.72 3.56 15.06
N LYS A 180 -14.28 3.70 16.32
CA LYS A 180 -14.86 4.64 17.27
C LYS A 180 -14.83 6.08 16.77
N SER A 181 -13.83 6.46 16.00
CA SER A 181 -13.75 7.82 15.45
C SER A 181 -14.86 8.16 14.48
N ILE A 182 -15.51 7.17 13.90
CA ILE A 182 -16.62 7.31 12.96
C ILE A 182 -17.96 6.86 13.55
N ASP A 183 -18.02 6.60 14.86
CA ASP A 183 -19.27 6.23 15.54
C ASP A 183 -20.32 7.32 15.35
N GLY A 184 -21.53 6.93 14.92
CA GLY A 184 -22.61 7.85 14.62
C GLY A 184 -22.43 8.67 13.33
N ALA A 185 -21.34 8.51 12.60
CA ALA A 185 -21.14 9.20 11.32
C ALA A 185 -22.16 8.75 10.26
N GLU A 186 -22.69 9.71 9.50
CA GLU A 186 -23.57 9.41 8.37
C GLU A 186 -22.79 8.72 7.24
N PRO A 187 -23.42 7.76 6.53
CA PRO A 187 -22.85 7.22 5.31
C PRO A 187 -22.59 8.32 4.29
N GLN A 188 -21.50 8.22 3.55
CA GLN A 188 -21.15 9.19 2.51
C GLN A 188 -22.14 9.16 1.33
N PHE A 189 -22.81 8.01 1.13
CA PHE A 189 -23.90 7.76 0.18
C PHE A 189 -24.55 6.40 0.52
N LEU A 190 -25.69 6.10 -0.10
CA LEU A 190 -26.35 4.81 0.08
C LEU A 190 -25.49 3.65 -0.45
N PRO A 191 -25.39 2.52 0.26
CA PRO A 191 -24.65 1.37 -0.18
C PRO A 191 -24.98 0.96 -1.63
N GLY A 192 -23.96 0.75 -2.44
CA GLY A 192 -24.07 0.41 -3.87
C GLY A 192 -24.29 1.59 -4.82
N ALA A 193 -24.56 2.81 -4.34
CA ALA A 193 -24.98 3.93 -5.20
C ALA A 193 -23.85 4.49 -6.08
N LYS A 194 -22.61 4.50 -5.60
CA LYS A 194 -21.46 5.01 -6.34
C LYS A 194 -20.14 4.48 -5.79
N TYR A 195 -19.08 4.76 -6.51
CA TYR A 195 -17.71 4.48 -6.09
C TYR A 195 -17.09 5.66 -5.33
N LEU A 196 -16.53 5.38 -4.16
CA LEU A 196 -15.65 6.32 -3.45
C LEU A 196 -14.62 5.52 -2.62
N TYR A 197 -13.35 5.68 -2.96
CA TYR A 197 -12.26 5.02 -2.25
C TYR A 197 -12.26 5.37 -0.76
N THR A 198 -12.25 4.37 0.11
CA THR A 198 -12.40 4.50 1.56
C THR A 198 -11.55 3.46 2.28
N ASN A 199 -10.60 3.89 3.14
CA ASN A 199 -9.73 2.97 3.87
C ASN A 199 -10.49 2.12 4.90
N THR A 200 -11.53 2.67 5.51
CA THR A 200 -12.42 1.94 6.42
C THR A 200 -12.93 0.62 5.83
N ASN A 201 -13.16 0.54 4.51
CA ASN A 201 -13.58 -0.70 3.86
C ASN A 201 -12.60 -1.85 4.10
N TYR A 202 -11.32 -1.60 3.92
CA TYR A 202 -10.28 -2.62 4.03
C TYR A 202 -9.89 -2.91 5.49
N LEU A 203 -10.06 -1.95 6.37
CA LEU A 203 -10.04 -2.19 7.81
C LEU A 203 -11.15 -3.18 8.22
N LEU A 204 -12.39 -2.99 7.72
CA LEU A 204 -13.50 -3.90 7.99
C LEU A 204 -13.26 -5.29 7.39
N LEU A 205 -12.70 -5.38 6.16
CA LEU A 205 -12.34 -6.66 5.53
C LEU A 205 -11.29 -7.42 6.34
N SER A 206 -10.27 -6.73 6.89
CA SER A 206 -9.27 -7.38 7.76
C SER A 206 -9.89 -7.93 9.06
N LEU A 207 -10.87 -7.23 9.63
CA LEU A 207 -11.59 -7.70 10.82
C LEU A 207 -12.52 -8.89 10.51
N ILE A 208 -13.10 -8.94 9.30
CA ILE A 208 -13.82 -10.12 8.81
C ILE A 208 -12.86 -11.29 8.63
N GLY A 209 -11.68 -11.05 8.02
CA GLY A 209 -10.62 -12.05 7.92
C GLY A 209 -10.21 -12.61 9.26
N ASP A 210 -9.96 -11.75 10.28
CA ASP A 210 -9.67 -12.17 11.66
C ASP A 210 -10.79 -13.01 12.27
N ALA A 211 -12.04 -12.62 12.08
CA ALA A 211 -13.19 -13.33 12.63
C ALA A 211 -13.33 -14.77 12.08
N ILE A 212 -13.00 -14.96 10.80
CA ILE A 212 -13.14 -16.26 10.13
C ILE A 212 -11.91 -17.14 10.31
N THR A 213 -10.71 -16.55 10.28
CA THR A 213 -9.44 -17.31 10.29
C THR A 213 -8.80 -17.41 11.68
N GLY A 214 -9.21 -16.56 12.62
CA GLY A 214 -8.60 -16.38 13.93
C GLY A 214 -7.36 -15.46 13.91
N ASP A 215 -6.63 -15.42 12.79
CA ASP A 215 -5.47 -14.52 12.56
C ASP A 215 -5.28 -14.37 11.05
N HIS A 216 -5.83 -13.28 10.49
CA HIS A 216 -5.77 -13.04 9.05
C HIS A 216 -4.34 -12.80 8.55
N ALA A 217 -3.47 -12.24 9.40
CA ALA A 217 -2.07 -12.04 9.02
C ALA A 217 -1.33 -13.37 8.86
N ALA A 218 -1.60 -14.35 9.74
CA ALA A 218 -1.08 -15.71 9.60
C ALA A 218 -1.67 -16.40 8.35
N PHE A 219 -2.94 -16.14 8.03
CA PHE A 219 -3.57 -16.65 6.80
C PHE A 219 -2.87 -16.11 5.55
N ILE A 220 -2.64 -14.78 5.48
CA ILE A 220 -1.92 -14.13 4.37
C ILE A 220 -0.51 -14.68 4.25
N LYS A 221 0.21 -14.81 5.38
CA LYS A 221 1.54 -15.40 5.37
C LYS A 221 1.54 -16.79 4.74
N LYS A 222 0.68 -17.68 5.20
CA LYS A 222 0.63 -19.07 4.72
C LYS A 222 0.16 -19.18 3.27
N ASN A 223 -0.92 -18.48 2.91
CA ASN A 223 -1.64 -18.69 1.65
C ASN A 223 -1.18 -17.77 0.52
N ILE A 224 -0.43 -16.72 0.84
CA ILE A 224 0.11 -15.77 -0.15
C ILE A 224 1.64 -15.75 -0.08
N PHE A 225 2.24 -15.36 1.06
CA PHE A 225 3.69 -15.19 1.12
C PHE A 225 4.42 -16.51 0.93
N ASP A 226 4.13 -17.52 1.73
CA ASP A 226 4.79 -18.83 1.66
C ASP A 226 4.50 -19.52 0.32
N ARG A 227 3.27 -19.40 -0.19
CA ARG A 227 2.86 -19.99 -1.47
C ARG A 227 3.62 -19.46 -2.67
N LEU A 228 4.00 -18.17 -2.66
CA LEU A 228 4.76 -17.52 -3.72
C LEU A 228 6.25 -17.37 -3.41
N GLY A 229 6.72 -17.81 -2.25
CA GLY A 229 8.10 -17.66 -1.80
C GLY A 229 8.49 -16.20 -1.57
N LEU A 230 7.58 -15.38 -0.99
CA LEU A 230 7.83 -13.97 -0.66
C LEU A 230 8.53 -13.88 0.70
N ASN A 231 9.81 -14.28 0.73
CA ASN A 231 10.55 -14.48 1.96
C ASN A 231 10.95 -13.16 2.68
N ASN A 232 10.81 -12.03 1.99
CA ASN A 232 11.10 -10.71 2.52
C ASN A 232 9.82 -9.84 2.59
N SER A 233 8.68 -10.47 2.91
CA SER A 233 7.38 -9.82 3.08
C SER A 233 6.89 -10.03 4.51
N TYR A 234 6.42 -8.96 5.13
CA TYR A 234 6.03 -8.89 6.54
C TYR A 234 4.67 -8.23 6.67
N TYR A 235 3.83 -8.80 7.54
CA TYR A 235 2.52 -8.27 7.89
C TYR A 235 2.06 -8.76 9.26
N GLY A 236 1.35 -7.92 10.01
CA GLY A 236 0.75 -8.29 11.30
C GLY A 236 1.72 -8.29 12.46
N LYS A 237 1.52 -9.22 13.40
CA LYS A 237 2.24 -9.28 14.67
C LYS A 237 3.73 -9.57 14.51
N GLY A 238 4.52 -9.04 15.46
CA GLY A 238 5.95 -9.36 15.61
C GLY A 238 6.88 -8.29 15.07
N HIS A 239 6.50 -7.56 14.03
CA HIS A 239 7.26 -6.43 13.46
C HIS A 239 8.77 -6.68 13.32
N GLU A 240 9.16 -7.94 12.94
CA GLU A 240 10.56 -8.33 12.78
C GLU A 240 11.29 -7.44 11.77
N TYR A 241 10.58 -6.89 10.79
CA TYR A 241 11.13 -5.98 9.79
C TYR A 241 11.73 -4.71 10.42
N LEU A 242 11.26 -4.25 11.59
CA LEU A 242 11.84 -3.12 12.31
C LEU A 242 13.28 -3.38 12.77
N LYS A 243 13.68 -4.65 12.85
CA LYS A 243 15.03 -5.08 13.20
C LYS A 243 15.94 -5.24 11.97
N SER A 244 15.41 -5.08 10.76
CA SER A 244 16.18 -5.22 9.52
C SER A 244 17.15 -4.06 9.34
N LEU A 245 18.40 -4.39 8.97
CA LEU A 245 19.38 -3.39 8.51
C LEU A 245 18.94 -2.69 7.23
N TYR A 246 18.02 -3.31 6.47
CA TYR A 246 17.57 -2.85 5.18
C TYR A 246 16.19 -2.17 5.25
N LEU A 247 15.74 -1.72 6.44
CA LEU A 247 14.59 -0.84 6.55
C LEU A 247 15.06 0.62 6.37
N PRO A 248 14.64 1.33 5.31
CA PRO A 248 15.04 2.72 5.10
C PRO A 248 14.38 3.64 6.11
N GLU A 249 15.02 4.77 6.38
CA GLU A 249 14.39 5.89 7.06
C GLU A 249 13.28 6.47 6.16
N SER A 250 12.26 7.06 6.78
CA SER A 250 11.10 7.62 6.10
C SER A 250 11.09 9.14 6.23
N TYR A 251 10.78 9.81 5.15
CA TYR A 251 10.86 11.27 5.06
C TYR A 251 9.53 11.87 4.61
N TRP A 252 9.30 13.11 4.99
CA TRP A 252 8.13 13.87 4.57
C TRP A 252 8.46 15.36 4.40
N ASP A 253 7.98 15.97 3.32
CA ASP A 253 8.03 17.44 3.11
C ASP A 253 6.75 18.06 3.71
N VAL A 254 6.60 17.94 5.02
CA VAL A 254 5.38 18.31 5.76
C VAL A 254 5.00 19.77 5.63
N LEU A 255 6.02 20.65 5.49
CA LEU A 255 5.83 22.11 5.37
C LEU A 255 5.79 22.58 3.91
N ASN A 256 5.93 21.67 2.95
CA ASN A 256 5.99 21.99 1.51
C ASN A 256 7.06 23.04 1.16
N ILE A 257 8.23 22.94 1.78
CA ILE A 257 9.38 23.86 1.58
C ILE A 257 10.50 23.21 0.77
N GLY A 258 10.29 22.02 0.23
CA GLY A 258 11.27 21.27 -0.53
C GLY A 258 12.39 20.67 0.32
N LYS A 259 12.17 20.51 1.62
CA LYS A 259 13.11 19.88 2.56
C LYS A 259 12.45 18.69 3.25
N PRO A 260 12.92 17.45 2.99
CA PRO A 260 12.38 16.27 3.65
C PRO A 260 12.82 16.23 5.12
N VAL A 261 11.89 15.94 6.01
CA VAL A 261 12.12 15.74 7.44
C VAL A 261 12.01 14.24 7.74
N ASN A 262 12.93 13.70 8.52
CA ASN A 262 12.86 12.30 8.97
C ASN A 262 11.68 12.11 9.92
N ILE A 263 10.76 11.23 9.54
CA ILE A 263 9.55 10.92 10.30
C ILE A 263 9.44 9.40 10.56
N THR A 264 10.56 8.69 10.54
CA THR A 264 10.59 7.23 10.68
C THR A 264 9.80 6.68 11.86
N PRO A 265 9.89 7.25 13.09
CA PRO A 265 9.10 6.75 14.21
C PRO A 265 7.59 6.86 13.95
N PHE A 266 7.14 7.94 13.33
CA PHE A 266 5.74 8.14 12.97
C PHE A 266 5.29 7.16 11.88
N GLN A 267 6.09 6.96 10.82
CA GLN A 267 5.80 5.96 9.78
C GLN A 267 5.69 4.54 10.37
N GLN A 268 6.58 4.17 11.28
CA GLN A 268 6.55 2.86 11.92
C GLN A 268 5.27 2.63 12.72
N VAL A 269 4.87 3.62 13.51
CA VAL A 269 3.62 3.57 14.29
C VAL A 269 2.40 3.52 13.37
N THR A 270 2.39 4.30 12.30
CA THR A 270 1.29 4.30 11.32
C THR A 270 1.09 2.92 10.70
N VAL A 271 2.17 2.27 10.25
CA VAL A 271 2.10 0.92 9.65
C VAL A 271 1.63 -0.13 10.64
N VAL A 272 2.06 -0.04 11.91
CA VAL A 272 1.62 -0.95 12.98
C VAL A 272 0.13 -0.78 13.30
N SER A 273 -0.36 0.46 13.24
CA SER A 273 -1.76 0.82 13.54
C SER A 273 -2.71 0.47 12.39
N SER A 274 -2.25 0.56 11.13
CA SER A 274 -3.08 0.40 9.94
C SER A 274 -3.17 -1.08 9.55
N LYS A 275 -4.32 -1.70 9.81
CA LYS A 275 -4.59 -3.10 9.45
C LYS A 275 -5.55 -3.17 8.27
N GLY A 276 -5.17 -3.94 7.24
CA GLY A 276 -6.01 -4.20 6.08
C GLY A 276 -5.92 -3.15 4.98
N ASP A 277 -6.04 -1.89 5.32
CA ASP A 277 -5.89 -0.79 4.35
C ASP A 277 -4.42 -0.44 4.06
N ASP A 278 -3.50 -0.87 4.96
CA ASP A 278 -2.05 -0.73 4.90
C ASP A 278 -1.40 -1.88 5.71
N GLY A 279 -0.12 -1.79 6.03
CA GLY A 279 0.57 -2.62 7.03
C GLY A 279 1.55 -3.64 6.45
N ILE A 280 1.57 -3.87 5.14
CA ILE A 280 2.55 -4.77 4.52
C ILE A 280 3.85 -4.01 4.21
N VAL A 281 4.97 -4.67 4.53
CA VAL A 281 6.32 -4.22 4.22
C VAL A 281 7.04 -5.34 3.49
N CYS A 282 7.63 -5.06 2.33
CA CYS A 282 8.31 -6.07 1.54
C CYS A 282 9.43 -5.48 0.66
N THR A 283 10.25 -6.34 0.06
CA THR A 283 11.18 -5.91 -0.99
C THR A 283 10.45 -5.60 -2.29
N THR A 284 11.10 -4.80 -3.15
CA THR A 284 10.56 -4.46 -4.48
C THR A 284 10.27 -5.71 -5.31
N THR A 285 11.12 -6.73 -5.21
CA THR A 285 10.99 -7.99 -5.94
C THR A 285 9.85 -8.85 -5.44
N ASP A 286 9.61 -8.89 -4.13
CA ASP A 286 8.49 -9.64 -3.58
C ASP A 286 7.13 -9.00 -3.97
N ALA A 287 7.06 -7.66 -4.03
CA ALA A 287 5.88 -6.98 -4.54
C ALA A 287 5.57 -7.38 -6.00
N VAL A 288 6.60 -7.42 -6.87
CA VAL A 288 6.43 -7.86 -8.27
C VAL A 288 6.07 -9.34 -8.36
N LYS A 289 6.71 -10.21 -7.57
CA LYS A 289 6.36 -11.65 -7.51
C LYS A 289 4.91 -11.86 -7.11
N PHE A 290 4.41 -11.07 -6.14
CA PHE A 290 3.01 -11.14 -5.73
C PHE A 290 2.07 -10.84 -6.90
N LEU A 291 2.22 -9.68 -7.55
CA LEU A 291 1.33 -9.30 -8.65
C LEU A 291 1.43 -10.28 -9.83
N LYS A 292 2.65 -10.73 -10.16
CA LYS A 292 2.87 -11.75 -11.18
C LYS A 292 2.15 -13.07 -10.83
N GLY A 293 2.33 -13.56 -9.61
CA GLY A 293 1.66 -14.77 -9.15
C GLY A 293 0.13 -14.66 -9.14
N LEU A 294 -0.40 -13.49 -8.81
CA LEU A 294 -1.83 -13.20 -8.87
C LEU A 294 -2.35 -13.26 -10.31
N MET A 295 -1.72 -12.55 -11.23
CA MET A 295 -2.15 -12.50 -12.65
C MET A 295 -1.95 -13.83 -13.38
N GLU A 296 -1.02 -14.66 -12.94
CA GLU A 296 -0.81 -16.02 -13.45
C GLU A 296 -1.77 -17.07 -12.83
N GLY A 297 -2.74 -16.65 -11.99
CA GLY A 297 -3.71 -17.55 -11.38
C GLY A 297 -3.14 -18.47 -10.29
N LYS A 298 -1.97 -18.14 -9.72
CA LYS A 298 -1.35 -18.93 -8.66
C LYS A 298 -2.02 -18.76 -7.29
N LEU A 299 -2.78 -17.69 -7.10
CA LEU A 299 -3.42 -17.34 -5.82
C LEU A 299 -4.94 -17.58 -5.83
N LEU A 300 -5.58 -17.33 -6.96
CA LEU A 300 -7.01 -17.44 -7.16
C LEU A 300 -7.32 -18.33 -8.37
N ASN A 301 -8.48 -18.95 -8.38
CA ASN A 301 -9.00 -19.60 -9.58
C ASN A 301 -9.41 -18.57 -10.65
N ALA A 302 -9.68 -19.03 -11.88
CA ALA A 302 -9.97 -18.14 -13.01
C ALA A 302 -11.26 -17.32 -12.80
N GLU A 303 -12.26 -17.89 -12.13
CA GLU A 303 -13.53 -17.21 -11.84
C GLU A 303 -13.31 -16.05 -10.84
N SER A 304 -12.65 -16.31 -9.70
CA SER A 304 -12.36 -15.32 -8.68
C SER A 304 -11.43 -14.22 -9.22
N LEU A 305 -10.43 -14.56 -10.04
CA LEU A 305 -9.56 -13.58 -10.66
C LEU A 305 -10.34 -12.68 -11.64
N LYS A 306 -11.23 -13.26 -12.45
CA LYS A 306 -12.12 -12.49 -13.34
C LYS A 306 -13.04 -11.57 -12.54
N GLU A 307 -13.59 -12.04 -11.43
CA GLU A 307 -14.45 -11.27 -10.54
C GLU A 307 -13.66 -10.12 -9.89
N MET A 308 -12.42 -10.39 -9.43
CA MET A 308 -11.50 -9.37 -8.91
C MET A 308 -11.23 -8.23 -9.92
N MET A 309 -11.17 -8.57 -11.21
CA MET A 309 -10.94 -7.64 -12.32
C MET A 309 -12.24 -7.05 -12.91
N THR A 310 -13.38 -7.23 -12.26
CA THR A 310 -14.63 -6.56 -12.63
C THR A 310 -14.65 -5.16 -12.03
N PHE A 311 -14.38 -4.14 -12.88
CA PHE A 311 -14.20 -2.76 -12.42
C PHE A 311 -15.52 -2.01 -12.31
N VAL A 312 -15.74 -1.37 -11.15
CA VAL A 312 -16.78 -0.33 -11.01
C VAL A 312 -16.38 0.90 -11.82
N LYS A 313 -17.39 1.62 -12.28
CA LYS A 313 -17.18 2.79 -13.14
C LYS A 313 -17.42 4.08 -12.36
N ASP A 314 -16.74 5.15 -12.80
CA ASP A 314 -17.06 6.50 -12.34
C ASP A 314 -18.31 7.06 -13.05
N GLU A 315 -18.71 8.27 -12.66
CA GLU A 315 -19.87 8.98 -13.25
C GLU A 315 -19.71 9.26 -14.76
N LYS A 316 -18.48 9.18 -15.28
CA LYS A 316 -18.16 9.35 -16.72
C LYS A 316 -18.11 8.01 -17.47
N GLY A 317 -18.35 6.88 -16.78
CA GLY A 317 -18.31 5.55 -17.37
C GLY A 317 -16.91 4.93 -17.48
N ASN A 318 -15.86 5.57 -16.94
CA ASN A 318 -14.52 5.03 -16.96
C ASN A 318 -14.35 3.96 -15.89
N ASN A 319 -13.64 2.88 -16.20
CA ASN A 319 -13.25 1.87 -15.23
C ASN A 319 -12.39 2.49 -14.11
N ARG A 320 -12.64 2.12 -12.85
CA ARG A 320 -11.92 2.67 -11.69
C ARG A 320 -11.31 1.60 -10.82
N TYR A 321 -12.12 0.78 -10.16
CA TYR A 321 -11.65 -0.12 -9.13
C TYR A 321 -12.36 -1.47 -9.21
N GLY A 322 -11.58 -2.54 -9.17
CA GLY A 322 -12.08 -3.91 -9.02
C GLY A 322 -12.16 -4.27 -7.54
N MET A 323 -11.72 -5.47 -7.17
CA MET A 323 -11.57 -5.88 -5.78
C MET A 323 -10.07 -5.82 -5.41
N GLY A 324 -9.64 -4.71 -4.80
CA GLY A 324 -8.22 -4.48 -4.49
C GLY A 324 -7.35 -4.05 -5.68
N LEU A 325 -7.91 -3.90 -6.87
CA LEU A 325 -7.20 -3.51 -8.09
C LEU A 325 -7.71 -2.18 -8.62
N ILE A 326 -6.79 -1.27 -8.95
CA ILE A 326 -7.07 -0.05 -9.72
C ILE A 326 -6.89 -0.38 -11.21
N TYR A 327 -7.81 0.13 -12.03
CA TYR A 327 -7.63 0.24 -13.47
C TYR A 327 -6.90 1.55 -13.79
N PHE A 328 -5.78 1.45 -14.48
CA PHE A 328 -5.03 2.60 -14.98
C PHE A 328 -5.15 2.66 -16.51
N ASP A 329 -5.38 3.85 -17.03
CA ASP A 329 -5.25 4.15 -18.44
C ASP A 329 -3.96 4.94 -18.67
N LEU A 330 -2.98 4.32 -19.28
CA LEU A 330 -1.67 4.91 -19.56
C LEU A 330 -1.65 5.48 -21.00
N GLY A 331 -2.59 6.37 -21.30
CA GLY A 331 -2.72 6.96 -22.64
C GLY A 331 -3.27 5.98 -23.66
N GLY A 332 -4.31 5.24 -23.32
CA GLY A 332 -4.93 4.20 -24.13
C GLY A 332 -4.37 2.80 -23.89
N ILE A 333 -3.36 2.65 -23.05
CA ILE A 333 -2.78 1.35 -22.67
C ILE A 333 -3.32 0.95 -21.31
N PRO A 334 -4.15 -0.10 -21.20
CA PRO A 334 -4.64 -0.59 -19.91
C PRO A 334 -3.51 -1.13 -19.02
N ALA A 335 -3.55 -0.78 -17.74
CA ALA A 335 -2.71 -1.40 -16.73
C ALA A 335 -3.54 -1.68 -15.46
N TYR A 336 -3.11 -2.68 -14.70
CA TYR A 336 -3.79 -3.16 -13.50
C TYR A 336 -2.83 -3.21 -12.33
N GLY A 337 -3.26 -2.82 -11.16
CA GLY A 337 -2.43 -2.85 -9.96
C GLY A 337 -2.96 -1.96 -8.87
N HIS A 338 -2.07 -1.35 -8.09
CA HIS A 338 -2.47 -0.40 -7.06
C HIS A 338 -1.34 0.60 -6.78
N GLY A 339 -1.71 1.83 -6.44
CA GLY A 339 -0.80 2.82 -5.87
C GLY A 339 -0.77 2.73 -4.35
N GLY A 340 0.32 3.18 -3.75
CA GLY A 340 0.44 3.33 -2.31
C GLY A 340 0.95 4.72 -1.95
N GLY A 341 0.25 5.41 -1.06
CA GLY A 341 0.65 6.72 -0.56
C GLY A 341 0.47 6.80 0.94
N GLY A 342 1.54 7.10 1.65
CA GLY A 342 1.55 7.27 3.09
C GLY A 342 2.38 8.46 3.53
N VAL A 343 2.55 8.59 4.85
CA VAL A 343 3.27 9.73 5.44
C VAL A 343 4.77 9.68 5.17
N GLY A 344 5.35 8.48 5.00
CA GLY A 344 6.79 8.31 4.81
C GLY A 344 7.19 7.44 3.60
N SER A 345 6.24 7.13 2.71
CA SER A 345 6.50 6.35 1.51
C SER A 345 5.48 6.65 0.42
N GLY A 346 5.92 6.56 -0.83
CA GLY A 346 5.09 6.55 -2.03
C GLY A 346 5.50 5.42 -2.95
N CYS A 347 4.53 4.68 -3.52
CA CYS A 347 4.83 3.54 -4.36
C CYS A 347 3.73 3.24 -5.39
N GLY A 348 4.07 2.40 -6.38
CA GLY A 348 3.15 1.88 -7.37
C GLY A 348 3.54 0.48 -7.79
N LEU A 349 2.54 -0.41 -7.91
CA LEU A 349 2.68 -1.77 -8.39
C LEU A 349 1.72 -1.97 -9.56
N LEU A 350 2.24 -2.29 -10.73
CA LEU A 350 1.50 -2.29 -11.99
C LEU A 350 1.82 -3.53 -12.84
N TYR A 351 0.80 -4.05 -13.50
CA TYR A 351 0.91 -4.99 -14.62
C TYR A 351 0.41 -4.32 -15.89
N ILE A 352 1.20 -4.36 -16.96
CA ILE A 352 0.90 -3.80 -18.29
C ILE A 352 0.78 -4.97 -19.28
N PRO A 353 -0.44 -5.49 -19.53
CA PRO A 353 -0.63 -6.73 -20.29
C PRO A 353 -0.05 -6.68 -21.72
N SER A 354 -0.23 -5.56 -22.42
CA SER A 354 0.24 -5.39 -23.81
C SER A 354 1.76 -5.51 -23.97
N HIS A 355 2.49 -5.18 -22.89
CA HIS A 355 3.96 -5.24 -22.83
C HIS A 355 4.45 -6.42 -22.00
N LYS A 356 3.54 -7.14 -21.33
CA LYS A 356 3.87 -8.24 -20.42
C LYS A 356 4.91 -7.85 -19.36
N ILE A 357 4.74 -6.64 -18.82
CA ILE A 357 5.62 -6.04 -17.83
C ILE A 357 4.90 -5.95 -16.48
N TYR A 358 5.61 -6.38 -15.43
CA TYR A 358 5.25 -6.16 -14.03
C TYR A 358 6.27 -5.21 -13.42
N LEU A 359 5.80 -4.14 -12.80
CA LEU A 359 6.63 -3.05 -12.29
C LEU A 359 6.25 -2.71 -10.86
N PHE A 360 7.23 -2.62 -9.97
CA PHE A 360 7.10 -1.93 -8.69
C PHE A 360 8.12 -0.82 -8.59
N ILE A 361 7.68 0.38 -8.20
CA ILE A 361 8.52 1.53 -7.92
C ILE A 361 8.12 2.15 -6.59
N SER A 362 9.10 2.60 -5.82
CA SER A 362 8.88 3.24 -4.53
C SER A 362 9.89 4.34 -4.24
N THR A 363 9.52 5.24 -3.33
CA THR A 363 10.40 6.20 -2.68
C THR A 363 10.14 6.17 -1.17
N ASN A 364 11.17 6.47 -0.38
CA ASN A 364 11.05 6.66 1.07
C ASN A 364 10.65 8.09 1.44
N LEU A 365 9.89 8.76 0.56
CA LEU A 365 9.26 10.05 0.77
C LEU A 365 7.73 9.91 0.85
N GLY A 366 7.11 10.54 1.85
CA GLY A 366 5.65 10.58 1.99
C GLY A 366 4.97 11.37 0.89
N VAL A 367 3.86 10.80 0.39
CA VAL A 367 3.03 11.36 -0.69
C VAL A 367 1.55 11.51 -0.29
N PHE A 368 1.23 11.25 0.98
CA PHE A 368 -0.15 11.34 1.49
C PHE A 368 -0.71 12.77 1.41
N VAL A 369 0.14 13.76 1.67
CA VAL A 369 -0.20 15.18 1.48
C VAL A 369 0.61 15.74 0.32
N GLU A 370 -0.07 16.44 -0.57
CA GLU A 370 0.56 17.03 -1.76
C GLU A 370 1.59 18.09 -1.34
N SER A 371 2.82 17.93 -1.81
CA SER A 371 3.94 18.87 -1.63
C SER A 371 4.78 18.99 -2.90
N ASN A 372 5.72 19.91 -2.93
CA ASN A 372 6.65 20.03 -4.06
C ASN A 372 7.44 18.73 -4.29
N LEU A 373 7.89 18.08 -3.21
CA LEU A 373 8.64 16.83 -3.33
C LEU A 373 7.73 15.63 -3.64
N SER A 374 6.49 15.58 -3.10
CA SER A 374 5.57 14.48 -3.42
C SER A 374 5.18 14.46 -4.90
N ARG A 375 5.06 15.64 -5.54
CA ARG A 375 4.86 15.73 -6.99
C ARG A 375 6.05 15.17 -7.77
N LYS A 376 7.28 15.29 -7.25
CA LYS A 376 8.47 14.67 -7.88
C LYS A 376 8.44 13.15 -7.84
N ALA A 377 7.78 12.54 -6.85
CA ALA A 377 7.56 11.09 -6.83
C ALA A 377 6.60 10.66 -7.96
N ASP A 378 5.56 11.44 -8.22
CA ASP A 378 4.66 11.21 -9.37
C ASP A 378 5.36 11.43 -10.70
N ASP A 379 6.17 12.49 -10.82
CA ASP A 379 6.98 12.77 -12.01
C ASP A 379 7.94 11.61 -12.31
N LEU A 380 8.64 11.09 -11.29
CA LEU A 380 9.53 9.92 -11.43
C LEU A 380 8.76 8.70 -11.96
N ARG A 381 7.61 8.38 -11.36
CA ARG A 381 6.79 7.25 -11.80
C ARG A 381 6.37 7.40 -13.26
N ASN A 382 5.91 8.59 -13.64
CA ASN A 382 5.48 8.88 -15.01
C ASN A 382 6.65 8.79 -16.01
N ALA A 383 7.83 9.30 -15.65
CA ALA A 383 9.03 9.21 -16.49
C ALA A 383 9.49 7.76 -16.69
N ILE A 384 9.44 6.92 -15.65
CA ILE A 384 9.70 5.48 -15.74
C ILE A 384 8.71 4.79 -16.68
N LEU A 385 7.42 5.07 -16.53
CA LEU A 385 6.37 4.49 -17.39
C LEU A 385 6.56 4.92 -18.85
N LEU A 386 6.82 6.20 -19.11
CA LEU A 386 7.11 6.68 -20.48
C LEU A 386 8.31 5.98 -21.09
N THR A 387 9.40 5.81 -20.32
CA THR A 387 10.59 5.10 -20.79
C THR A 387 10.30 3.63 -21.11
N LEU A 388 9.44 2.99 -20.33
CA LEU A 388 9.07 1.58 -20.55
C LEU A 388 8.16 1.38 -21.76
N LEU A 389 7.28 2.35 -22.05
CA LEU A 389 6.27 2.24 -23.11
C LEU A 389 6.75 2.73 -24.50
N GLN A 390 7.86 3.43 -24.57
CA GLN A 390 8.55 3.80 -25.82
C GLN A 390 9.34 2.62 -26.37
#